data_aefaf96ec54c84e306faba09f645db3a
#
_entry.id   aefaf96ec54c84e306faba09f645db3a
#
_cell.length_a   1.000
_cell.length_b   1.000
_cell.length_c   1.000
_cell.angle_alpha   90.00
_cell.angle_beta   90.00
_cell.angle_gamma   90.00
#
_symmetry.space_group_name_H-M   'P 1'
#
loop_
_entity.id
_entity.type
_entity.pdbx_description
1 polymer ?
#
loop_
_entity_poly.entity_id
_entity_poly.type
_entity_poly.pdbx_seq_one_letter_code
_entity_poly.pdbx_strand_id
1 'polypeptide(L)'
;DPEMSRGLGDVYKRQVQTPINYFSIIRVIADGNHKLSNICGVLEQESPSISPYLATLSELGFVVKDTPITEKNPEHSRKGLYFVSDNFTRFWFRYVYPYKGELELDNQQIVLDELQKTFISSFVAFAYEDICKNIFAELCRSGQLAFVPSRIGSYWHNDLNADTEIDVAAVDRQNKRLFIGECKYHQKPVDLPVLTALQQKVASSTDLQNSFIRQGYQVLCGLFSKSGFSDRLLAFSKECDDLLLINEDQIIRL
;
A
#
# COMPACT_ATOMS: atom_id res chain seq x y z
N ASP A 1 47.35 24.39 12.97
CA ASP A 1 46.90 23.67 14.17
C ASP A 1 46.18 22.37 13.71
N PRO A 2 46.78 21.16 13.97
CA PRO A 2 46.24 19.89 13.45
C PRO A 2 44.91 19.47 14.06
N GLU A 3 44.53 20.01 15.20
CA GLU A 3 43.27 19.64 15.89
C GLU A 3 42.04 20.33 15.29
N MET A 4 42.15 21.56 14.79
CA MET A 4 41.07 22.26 14.12
C MET A 4 40.71 21.65 12.76
N SER A 5 41.68 21.07 12.07
CA SER A 5 41.49 20.41 10.78
C SER A 5 40.72 19.09 10.89
N ARG A 6 40.83 18.35 12.00
CA ARG A 6 40.08 17.10 12.24
C ARG A 6 38.59 17.36 12.55
N GLY A 7 38.30 18.39 13.34
CA GLY A 7 36.93 18.74 13.72
C GLY A 7 36.06 19.17 12.50
N LEU A 8 36.65 19.99 11.60
CA LEU A 8 35.96 20.42 10.38
C LEU A 8 35.72 19.27 9.39
N GLY A 9 36.70 18.35 9.28
CA GLY A 9 36.55 17.17 8.42
C GLY A 9 35.43 16.21 8.91
N ASP A 10 35.29 16.05 10.22
CA ASP A 10 34.24 15.19 10.80
C ASP A 10 32.85 15.83 10.73
N VAL A 11 32.74 17.14 10.90
CA VAL A 11 31.48 17.88 10.69
C VAL A 11 31.05 17.83 9.24
N TYR A 12 31.99 18.03 8.29
CA TYR A 12 31.72 17.95 6.86
C TYR A 12 31.32 16.52 6.43
N LYS A 13 32.00 15.50 6.93
CA LYS A 13 31.64 14.10 6.68
C LYS A 13 30.26 13.76 7.21
N ARG A 14 29.87 14.22 8.41
CA ARG A 14 28.53 14.02 8.96
C ARG A 14 27.46 14.73 8.14
N GLN A 15 27.69 15.97 7.70
CA GLN A 15 26.77 16.73 6.87
C GLN A 15 26.57 16.13 5.48
N VAL A 16 27.61 15.54 4.88
CA VAL A 16 27.53 14.90 3.55
C VAL A 16 26.91 13.51 3.63
N GLN A 17 27.10 12.77 4.71
CA GLN A 17 26.52 11.42 4.87
C GLN A 17 25.01 11.44 5.11
N THR A 18 24.50 12.43 5.84
CA THR A 18 23.06 12.51 6.18
C THR A 18 22.14 12.62 4.96
N PRO A 19 22.34 13.54 3.99
CA PRO A 19 21.52 13.61 2.79
C PRO A 19 21.57 12.34 1.92
N ILE A 20 22.73 11.71 1.82
CA ILE A 20 22.89 10.45 1.06
C ILE A 20 22.05 9.34 1.69
N ASN A 21 21.99 9.24 3.00
CA ASN A 21 21.22 8.22 3.70
C ASN A 21 19.69 8.37 3.45
N TYR A 22 19.13 9.56 3.54
CA TYR A 22 17.72 9.81 3.21
C TYR A 22 17.38 9.44 1.78
N PHE A 23 18.19 9.88 0.85
CA PHE A 23 18.02 9.58 -0.57
C PHE A 23 18.07 8.07 -0.85
N SER A 24 19.06 7.38 -0.29
CA SER A 24 19.22 5.94 -0.46
C SER A 24 18.04 5.16 0.14
N ILE A 25 17.49 5.60 1.27
CA ILE A 25 16.32 4.97 1.88
C ILE A 25 15.08 5.15 0.99
N ILE A 26 14.81 6.38 0.50
CA ILE A 26 13.67 6.64 -0.39
C ILE A 26 13.80 5.78 -1.66
N ARG A 27 14.99 5.69 -2.24
CA ARG A 27 15.26 4.87 -3.43
C ARG A 27 14.94 3.41 -3.17
N VAL A 28 15.42 2.83 -2.09
CA VAL A 28 15.21 1.41 -1.74
C VAL A 28 13.72 1.12 -1.52
N ILE A 29 12.99 2.05 -0.89
CA ILE A 29 11.54 1.93 -0.70
C ILE A 29 10.81 2.02 -2.06
N ALA A 30 11.18 2.98 -2.90
CA ALA A 30 10.58 3.15 -4.24
C ALA A 30 10.81 1.95 -5.17
N ASP A 31 11.90 1.21 -4.95
CA ASP A 31 12.25 -0.03 -5.66
C ASP A 31 11.50 -1.27 -5.13
N GLY A 32 10.56 -1.10 -4.18
CA GLY A 32 9.67 -2.16 -3.68
C GLY A 32 10.11 -2.82 -2.37
N ASN A 33 11.14 -2.30 -1.70
CA ASN A 33 11.57 -2.82 -0.40
C ASN A 33 10.80 -2.11 0.73
N HIS A 34 9.64 -2.63 1.08
CA HIS A 34 8.74 -1.99 2.04
C HIS A 34 8.96 -2.42 3.50
N LYS A 35 9.51 -3.62 3.76
CA LYS A 35 9.81 -4.10 5.11
C LYS A 35 11.10 -3.47 5.63
N LEU A 36 11.13 -3.06 6.91
CA LEU A 36 12.35 -2.55 7.54
C LEU A 36 13.54 -3.50 7.37
N SER A 37 13.34 -4.81 7.52
CA SER A 37 14.38 -5.81 7.31
C SER A 37 14.95 -5.82 5.89
N ASN A 38 14.09 -5.63 4.87
CA ASN A 38 14.52 -5.58 3.49
C ASN A 38 15.30 -4.28 3.19
N ILE A 39 14.82 -3.15 3.71
CA ILE A 39 15.52 -1.85 3.61
C ILE A 39 16.91 -1.96 4.23
N CYS A 40 17.00 -2.53 5.43
CA CYS A 40 18.26 -2.76 6.13
C CYS A 40 19.19 -3.68 5.34
N GLY A 41 18.65 -4.77 4.77
CA GLY A 41 19.43 -5.73 3.99
C GLY A 41 20.02 -5.12 2.72
N VAL A 42 19.23 -4.32 1.96
CA VAL A 42 19.71 -3.66 0.74
C VAL A 42 20.74 -2.59 1.03
N LEU A 43 20.59 -1.87 2.16
CA LEU A 43 21.52 -0.81 2.55
C LEU A 43 22.73 -1.32 3.35
N GLU A 44 22.78 -2.62 3.64
CA GLU A 44 23.81 -3.24 4.50
C GLU A 44 23.97 -2.52 5.86
N GLN A 45 22.84 -2.14 6.44
CA GLN A 45 22.76 -1.39 7.70
C GLN A 45 21.86 -2.11 8.71
N GLU A 46 22.10 -1.87 9.99
CA GLU A 46 21.24 -2.39 11.05
C GLU A 46 20.01 -1.50 11.30
N SER A 47 18.91 -2.09 11.80
CA SER A 47 17.65 -1.38 12.10
C SER A 47 17.83 -0.14 12.99
N PRO A 48 18.68 -0.13 14.05
CA PRO A 48 18.89 1.08 14.85
C PRO A 48 19.49 2.25 14.07
N SER A 49 20.26 1.98 13.02
CA SER A 49 20.84 3.01 12.15
C SER A 49 19.82 3.59 11.17
N ILE A 50 18.89 2.80 10.68
CA ILE A 50 17.88 3.20 9.67
C ILE A 50 16.63 3.82 10.29
N SER A 51 16.18 3.31 11.45
CA SER A 51 14.91 3.73 12.06
C SER A 51 14.78 5.24 12.31
N PRO A 52 15.82 5.98 12.79
CA PRO A 52 15.72 7.43 12.96
C PRO A 52 15.49 8.18 11.64
N TYR A 53 16.09 7.72 10.55
CA TYR A 53 15.89 8.32 9.22
C TYR A 53 14.47 8.08 8.70
N LEU A 54 13.92 6.88 8.90
CA LEU A 54 12.54 6.56 8.55
C LEU A 54 11.55 7.40 9.37
N ALA A 55 11.80 7.61 10.66
CA ALA A 55 11.00 8.48 11.50
C ALA A 55 10.98 9.91 10.94
N THR A 56 12.15 10.47 10.65
CA THR A 56 12.27 11.82 10.07
C THR A 56 11.60 11.91 8.70
N LEU A 57 11.78 10.92 7.81
CA LEU A 57 11.11 10.90 6.51
C LEU A 57 9.59 10.81 6.64
N SER A 58 9.09 10.12 7.66
CA SER A 58 7.66 10.04 7.95
C SER A 58 7.11 11.35 8.51
N GLU A 59 7.84 12.01 9.41
CA GLU A 59 7.48 13.34 9.94
C GLU A 59 7.45 14.41 8.83
N LEU A 60 8.39 14.34 7.89
CA LEU A 60 8.44 15.23 6.72
C LEU A 60 7.43 14.88 5.63
N GLY A 61 6.72 13.78 5.75
CA GLY A 61 5.70 13.34 4.79
C GLY A 61 6.24 12.75 3.48
N PHE A 62 7.54 12.42 3.40
CA PHE A 62 8.12 11.73 2.22
C PHE A 62 7.82 10.24 2.20
N VAL A 63 7.68 9.64 3.39
CA VAL A 63 7.40 8.22 3.57
C VAL A 63 6.21 8.06 4.50
N VAL A 64 5.34 7.12 4.20
CA VAL A 64 4.27 6.69 5.09
C VAL A 64 4.55 5.28 5.60
N LYS A 65 4.24 5.03 6.87
CA LYS A 65 4.26 3.70 7.47
C LYS A 65 2.83 3.17 7.50
N ASP A 66 2.52 2.20 6.66
CA ASP A 66 1.25 1.48 6.72
C ASP A 66 1.36 0.27 7.65
N THR A 67 0.26 -0.11 8.28
CA THR A 67 0.20 -1.25 9.21
C THR A 67 -1.12 -2.01 9.01
N PRO A 68 -1.14 -3.34 9.19
CA PRO A 68 -2.37 -4.11 9.00
C PRO A 68 -3.53 -3.55 9.81
N ILE A 69 -4.74 -3.63 9.26
CA ILE A 69 -5.96 -3.12 9.91
C ILE A 69 -6.22 -3.76 11.29
N THR A 70 -5.71 -4.97 11.51
CA THR A 70 -5.81 -5.71 12.78
C THR A 70 -4.86 -5.19 13.86
N GLU A 71 -3.88 -4.36 13.49
CA GLU A 71 -2.87 -3.88 14.43
C GLU A 71 -3.46 -2.90 15.44
N LYS A 72 -3.37 -3.25 16.73
CA LYS A 72 -3.95 -2.46 17.82
C LYS A 72 -3.15 -1.20 18.13
N ASN A 73 -1.84 -1.25 17.95
CA ASN A 73 -0.92 -0.13 18.20
C ASN A 73 -0.05 0.14 16.96
N PRO A 74 -0.59 0.85 15.95
CA PRO A 74 0.08 1.08 14.67
C PRO A 74 1.46 1.74 14.78
N GLU A 75 1.60 2.71 15.70
CA GLU A 75 2.84 3.49 15.87
C GLU A 75 4.02 2.61 16.29
N HIS A 76 3.77 1.65 17.18
CA HIS A 76 4.78 0.73 17.71
C HIS A 76 4.82 -0.63 17.01
N SER A 77 4.03 -0.79 15.93
CA SER A 77 3.97 -2.05 15.20
C SER A 77 5.30 -2.40 14.53
N ARG A 78 5.70 -3.67 14.66
CA ARG A 78 6.81 -4.25 13.89
C ARG A 78 6.38 -4.80 12.53
N LYS A 79 5.07 -4.82 12.26
CA LYS A 79 4.49 -5.30 11.00
C LYS A 79 4.36 -4.18 9.95
N GLY A 80 4.85 -2.97 10.25
CA GLY A 80 4.74 -1.83 9.36
C GLY A 80 5.50 -2.01 8.06
N LEU A 81 4.89 -1.55 6.97
CA LEU A 81 5.49 -1.40 5.65
C LEU A 81 5.67 0.09 5.36
N TYR A 82 6.79 0.43 4.74
CA TYR A 82 7.12 1.80 4.39
C TYR A 82 6.91 2.04 2.90
N PHE A 83 6.22 3.13 2.57
CA PHE A 83 5.92 3.52 1.18
C PHE A 83 6.33 4.97 0.95
N VAL A 84 6.79 5.29 -0.25
CA VAL A 84 6.95 6.69 -0.68
C VAL A 84 5.56 7.29 -0.83
N SER A 85 5.29 8.40 -0.15
CA SER A 85 3.96 9.01 -0.07
C SER A 85 3.49 9.64 -1.39
N ASP A 86 4.41 10.22 -2.15
CA ASP A 86 4.11 10.93 -3.39
C ASP A 86 4.36 10.06 -4.62
N ASN A 87 3.38 9.98 -5.52
CA ASN A 87 3.44 9.18 -6.74
C ASN A 87 4.50 9.67 -7.72
N PHE A 88 4.75 11.00 -7.82
CA PHE A 88 5.78 11.53 -8.68
C PHE A 88 7.18 11.12 -8.18
N THR A 89 7.44 11.27 -6.89
CA THR A 89 8.68 10.85 -6.24
C THR A 89 8.90 9.35 -6.43
N ARG A 90 7.88 8.54 -6.23
CA ARG A 90 7.93 7.08 -6.47
C ARG A 90 8.24 6.75 -7.92
N PHE A 91 7.58 7.41 -8.89
CA PHE A 91 7.84 7.26 -10.32
C PHE A 91 9.29 7.62 -10.66
N TRP A 92 9.74 8.78 -10.18
CA TRP A 92 11.08 9.29 -10.47
C TRP A 92 12.18 8.35 -9.99
N PHE A 93 12.10 7.86 -8.73
CA PHE A 93 13.08 6.94 -8.18
C PHE A 93 13.06 5.56 -8.85
N ARG A 94 11.91 5.11 -9.34
CA ARG A 94 11.76 3.79 -9.94
C ARG A 94 12.11 3.77 -11.42
N TYR A 95 11.71 4.79 -12.20
CA TYR A 95 11.79 4.77 -13.66
C TYR A 95 12.71 5.81 -14.26
N VAL A 96 13.07 6.86 -13.56
CA VAL A 96 13.93 7.93 -14.08
C VAL A 96 15.33 7.86 -13.49
N TYR A 97 15.43 7.86 -12.18
CA TYR A 97 16.73 7.92 -11.51
C TYR A 97 17.67 6.76 -11.82
N PRO A 98 17.22 5.47 -11.87
CA PRO A 98 18.12 4.36 -12.20
C PRO A 98 18.74 4.45 -13.60
N TYR A 99 18.04 5.13 -14.51
CA TYR A 99 18.42 5.27 -15.92
C TYR A 99 18.92 6.66 -16.27
N LYS A 100 19.35 7.44 -15.27
CA LYS A 100 19.80 8.83 -15.48
C LYS A 100 20.95 8.94 -16.49
N GLY A 101 21.90 8.00 -16.44
CA GLY A 101 23.04 7.98 -17.36
C GLY A 101 22.61 7.74 -18.82
N GLU A 102 21.69 6.82 -19.03
CA GLU A 102 21.12 6.52 -20.35
C GLU A 102 20.30 7.69 -20.90
N LEU A 103 19.52 8.33 -20.03
CA LEU A 103 18.73 9.51 -20.39
C LEU A 103 19.62 10.72 -20.76
N GLU A 104 20.75 10.92 -20.08
CA GLU A 104 21.74 11.94 -20.42
C GLU A 104 22.42 11.69 -21.79
N LEU A 105 22.41 10.46 -22.27
CA LEU A 105 22.89 10.04 -23.60
C LEU A 105 21.76 9.95 -24.64
N ASP A 106 20.58 10.54 -24.38
CA ASP A 106 19.40 10.50 -25.25
C ASP A 106 18.86 9.08 -25.54
N ASN A 107 19.24 8.07 -24.73
CA ASN A 107 18.78 6.69 -24.88
C ASN A 107 17.49 6.44 -24.06
N GLN A 108 16.40 7.07 -24.48
CA GLN A 108 15.10 7.00 -23.79
C GLN A 108 14.42 5.64 -23.94
N GLN A 109 14.80 4.83 -24.95
CA GLN A 109 14.13 3.57 -25.26
C GLN A 109 14.22 2.57 -24.09
N ILE A 110 15.32 2.54 -23.35
CA ILE A 110 15.49 1.66 -22.19
C ILE A 110 14.42 1.94 -21.12
N VAL A 111 14.12 3.22 -20.84
CA VAL A 111 13.09 3.61 -19.88
C VAL A 111 11.71 3.25 -20.39
N LEU A 112 11.44 3.47 -21.68
CA LEU A 112 10.15 3.13 -22.29
C LEU A 112 9.90 1.62 -22.25
N ASP A 113 10.91 0.81 -22.51
CA ASP A 113 10.81 -0.66 -22.45
C ASP A 113 10.51 -1.15 -21.02
N GLU A 114 11.10 -0.53 -19.99
CA GLU A 114 10.82 -0.87 -18.60
C GLU A 114 9.41 -0.43 -18.18
N LEU A 115 8.98 0.77 -18.59
CA LEU A 115 7.62 1.25 -18.37
C LEU A 115 6.58 0.32 -19.00
N GLN A 116 6.79 -0.14 -20.23
CA GLN A 116 5.87 -1.06 -20.90
C GLN A 116 5.70 -2.38 -20.14
N LYS A 117 6.75 -2.87 -19.48
CA LYS A 117 6.72 -4.14 -18.73
C LYS A 117 6.04 -4.02 -17.38
N THR A 118 6.30 -2.96 -16.63
CA THR A 118 6.00 -2.92 -15.19
C THR A 118 5.06 -1.80 -14.76
N PHE A 119 4.88 -0.76 -15.58
CA PHE A 119 4.16 0.45 -15.18
C PHE A 119 2.71 0.16 -14.75
N ILE A 120 1.95 -0.53 -15.58
CA ILE A 120 0.53 -0.83 -15.26
C ILE A 120 0.43 -1.79 -14.07
N SER A 121 1.18 -2.89 -14.11
CA SER A 121 1.04 -3.99 -13.12
C SER A 121 1.61 -3.67 -11.75
N SER A 122 2.62 -2.81 -11.66
CA SER A 122 3.32 -2.57 -10.40
C SER A 122 3.19 -1.15 -9.90
N PHE A 123 3.04 -0.16 -10.78
CA PHE A 123 2.95 1.23 -10.37
C PHE A 123 1.52 1.74 -10.34
N VAL A 124 0.79 1.56 -11.45
CA VAL A 124 -0.60 2.05 -11.56
C VAL A 124 -1.54 1.22 -10.68
N ALA A 125 -1.38 -0.11 -10.66
CA ALA A 125 -2.19 -0.99 -9.81
C ALA A 125 -2.08 -0.57 -8.33
N PHE A 126 -0.86 -0.34 -7.84
CA PHE A 126 -0.64 0.12 -6.47
C PHE A 126 -1.25 1.52 -6.21
N ALA A 127 -1.08 2.47 -7.14
CA ALA A 127 -1.71 3.78 -7.01
C ALA A 127 -3.25 3.70 -7.01
N TYR A 128 -3.81 2.74 -7.74
CA TYR A 128 -5.24 2.49 -7.79
C TYR A 128 -5.80 1.99 -6.45
N GLU A 129 -5.05 1.18 -5.69
CA GLU A 129 -5.45 0.76 -4.34
C GLU A 129 -5.62 1.96 -3.40
N ASP A 130 -4.70 2.93 -3.45
CA ASP A 130 -4.80 4.15 -2.65
C ASP A 130 -5.99 5.02 -3.08
N ILE A 131 -6.27 5.08 -4.38
CA ILE A 131 -7.48 5.73 -4.92
C ILE A 131 -8.74 5.03 -4.39
N CYS A 132 -8.79 3.70 -4.40
CA CYS A 132 -9.92 2.92 -3.91
C CYS A 132 -10.17 3.14 -2.40
N LYS A 133 -9.10 3.22 -1.57
CA LYS A 133 -9.21 3.57 -0.15
C LYS A 133 -9.83 4.96 0.04
N ASN A 134 -9.42 5.95 -0.78
CA ASN A 134 -9.97 7.30 -0.73
C ASN A 134 -11.43 7.35 -1.21
N ILE A 135 -11.78 6.63 -2.28
CA ILE A 135 -13.16 6.48 -2.73
C ILE A 135 -14.04 5.90 -1.62
N PHE A 136 -13.60 4.79 -1.00
CA PHE A 136 -14.33 4.19 0.11
C PHE A 136 -14.53 5.17 1.28
N ALA A 137 -13.48 5.91 1.65
CA ALA A 137 -13.56 6.92 2.70
C ALA A 137 -14.56 8.04 2.34
N GLU A 138 -14.61 8.46 1.08
CA GLU A 138 -15.55 9.49 0.62
C GLU A 138 -16.99 8.99 0.60
N LEU A 139 -17.24 7.77 0.15
CA LEU A 139 -18.55 7.14 0.19
C LEU A 139 -19.12 7.04 1.63
N CYS A 140 -18.25 6.74 2.59
CA CYS A 140 -18.61 6.75 4.01
C CYS A 140 -18.91 8.17 4.51
N ARG A 141 -18.06 9.15 4.15
CA ARG A 141 -18.18 10.55 4.60
C ARG A 141 -19.41 11.25 4.03
N SER A 142 -19.72 10.99 2.77
CA SER A 142 -20.90 11.56 2.09
C SER A 142 -22.23 10.92 2.52
N GLY A 143 -22.17 9.83 3.31
CA GLY A 143 -23.35 9.10 3.75
C GLY A 143 -23.98 8.20 2.67
N GLN A 144 -23.31 8.02 1.53
CA GLN A 144 -23.75 7.09 0.49
C GLN A 144 -23.61 5.64 0.95
N LEU A 145 -22.66 5.38 1.85
CA LEU A 145 -22.48 4.08 2.48
C LEU A 145 -22.72 4.21 3.99
N ALA A 146 -23.66 3.45 4.51
CA ALA A 146 -23.97 3.40 5.95
C ALA A 146 -22.89 2.61 6.73
N PHE A 147 -21.65 3.12 6.70
CA PHE A 147 -20.49 2.54 7.36
C PHE A 147 -19.69 3.67 8.04
N VAL A 148 -19.39 3.51 9.33
CA VAL A 148 -18.66 4.52 10.12
C VAL A 148 -17.24 3.99 10.42
N PRO A 149 -16.27 4.23 9.52
CA PRO A 149 -14.96 3.66 9.67
C PRO A 149 -14.22 4.26 10.88
N SER A 150 -13.83 3.42 11.82
CA SER A 150 -12.87 3.79 12.86
C SER A 150 -11.43 3.70 12.36
N ARG A 151 -11.20 2.94 11.31
CA ARG A 151 -9.93 2.83 10.59
C ARG A 151 -10.18 2.34 9.16
N ILE A 152 -9.43 2.89 8.20
CA ILE A 152 -9.32 2.43 6.81
C ILE A 152 -7.84 2.18 6.53
N GLY A 153 -7.51 1.14 5.80
CA GLY A 153 -6.15 0.77 5.40
C GLY A 153 -6.15 -0.50 4.58
N SER A 154 -5.03 -1.21 4.60
CA SER A 154 -4.88 -2.52 3.97
C SER A 154 -4.75 -3.61 5.04
N TYR A 155 -4.82 -4.85 4.62
CA TYR A 155 -4.56 -5.98 5.50
C TYR A 155 -3.54 -6.90 4.86
N TRP A 156 -2.56 -7.35 5.63
CA TRP A 156 -1.63 -8.41 5.27
C TRP A 156 -1.26 -9.23 6.50
N HIS A 157 -1.13 -10.50 6.29
CA HIS A 157 -0.68 -11.43 7.32
C HIS A 157 0.09 -12.58 6.66
N ASN A 158 1.26 -12.88 7.22
CA ASN A 158 2.05 -14.01 6.79
C ASN A 158 1.72 -15.16 7.75
N ASP A 159 0.89 -16.09 7.31
CA ASP A 159 0.61 -17.32 8.04
C ASP A 159 1.49 -18.46 7.51
N LEU A 160 1.67 -19.51 8.32
CA LEU A 160 2.51 -20.68 7.94
C LEU A 160 2.08 -21.36 6.63
N ASN A 161 0.84 -21.13 6.20
CA ASN A 161 0.24 -21.80 5.04
C ASN A 161 -0.06 -20.88 3.84
N ALA A 162 -0.13 -19.57 4.01
CA ALA A 162 -0.38 -18.62 2.91
C ALA A 162 -0.20 -17.17 3.37
N ASP A 163 0.40 -16.37 2.50
CA ASP A 163 0.37 -14.91 2.63
C ASP A 163 -1.03 -14.41 2.23
N THR A 164 -1.69 -13.70 3.15
CA THR A 164 -3.00 -13.11 2.89
C THR A 164 -2.84 -11.60 2.77
N GLU A 165 -3.30 -11.05 1.65
CA GLU A 165 -3.31 -9.60 1.41
C GLU A 165 -4.70 -9.18 0.95
N ILE A 166 -5.20 -8.04 1.47
CA ILE A 166 -6.46 -7.39 1.11
C ILE A 166 -6.16 -5.92 0.88
N ASP A 167 -6.51 -5.42 -0.30
CA ASP A 167 -6.11 -4.10 -0.79
C ASP A 167 -6.78 -2.98 0.01
N VAL A 168 -8.08 -3.12 0.31
CA VAL A 168 -8.85 -2.16 1.11
C VAL A 168 -9.52 -2.89 2.26
N ALA A 169 -9.22 -2.48 3.48
CA ALA A 169 -9.88 -2.99 4.67
C ALA A 169 -10.33 -1.84 5.57
N ALA A 170 -11.54 -1.93 6.13
CA ALA A 170 -12.04 -0.93 7.06
C ALA A 170 -12.82 -1.58 8.20
N VAL A 171 -12.73 -0.97 9.38
CA VAL A 171 -13.39 -1.45 10.59
C VAL A 171 -14.36 -0.41 11.10
N ASP A 172 -15.63 -0.78 11.20
CA ASP A 172 -16.65 -0.05 11.95
C ASP A 172 -16.86 -0.76 13.30
N ARG A 173 -16.23 -0.22 14.33
CA ARG A 173 -16.29 -0.82 15.67
C ARG A 173 -17.65 -0.61 16.34
N GLN A 174 -18.32 0.47 16.00
CA GLN A 174 -19.60 0.83 16.60
C GLN A 174 -20.70 -0.15 16.15
N ASN A 175 -20.73 -0.47 14.86
CA ASN A 175 -21.73 -1.36 14.27
C ASN A 175 -21.23 -2.79 14.08
N LYS A 176 -20.01 -3.10 14.53
CA LYS A 176 -19.34 -4.41 14.35
C LYS A 176 -19.36 -4.87 12.90
N ARG A 177 -18.85 -4.03 12.00
CA ARG A 177 -18.70 -4.35 10.57
C ARG A 177 -17.24 -4.34 10.17
N LEU A 178 -16.88 -5.28 9.33
CA LEU A 178 -15.58 -5.36 8.66
C LEU A 178 -15.81 -5.26 7.17
N PHE A 179 -15.27 -4.22 6.55
CA PHE A 179 -15.19 -4.12 5.10
C PHE A 179 -13.88 -4.72 4.61
N ILE A 180 -13.96 -5.53 3.55
CA ILE A 180 -12.82 -6.08 2.82
C ILE A 180 -13.02 -5.85 1.35
N GLY A 181 -11.99 -5.31 0.68
CA GLY A 181 -12.07 -4.92 -0.72
C GLY A 181 -10.87 -5.40 -1.54
N GLU A 182 -11.15 -5.79 -2.78
CA GLU A 182 -10.15 -6.15 -3.78
C GLU A 182 -10.20 -5.14 -4.93
N CYS A 183 -9.03 -4.67 -5.38
CA CYS A 183 -8.88 -3.66 -6.42
C CYS A 183 -8.36 -4.29 -7.71
N LYS A 184 -9.02 -4.02 -8.85
CA LYS A 184 -8.61 -4.56 -10.15
C LYS A 184 -8.47 -3.46 -11.19
N TYR A 185 -7.22 -3.12 -11.51
CA TYR A 185 -6.87 -2.17 -12.58
C TYR A 185 -6.43 -2.94 -13.83
N HIS A 186 -7.37 -3.51 -14.55
CA HIS A 186 -7.12 -4.23 -15.82
C HIS A 186 -8.24 -3.95 -16.84
N GLN A 187 -8.06 -4.41 -18.09
CA GLN A 187 -8.96 -4.11 -19.20
C GLN A 187 -10.24 -4.99 -19.21
N LYS A 188 -10.24 -6.10 -18.49
CA LYS A 188 -11.37 -7.02 -18.46
C LYS A 188 -12.30 -6.71 -17.29
N PRO A 189 -13.63 -6.82 -17.45
CA PRO A 189 -14.55 -6.74 -16.33
C PRO A 189 -14.23 -7.76 -15.24
N VAL A 190 -14.44 -7.38 -13.99
CA VAL A 190 -14.28 -8.26 -12.83
C VAL A 190 -15.44 -9.26 -12.76
N ASP A 191 -15.15 -10.52 -12.42
CA ASP A 191 -16.13 -11.59 -12.35
C ASP A 191 -16.06 -12.37 -11.02
N LEU A 192 -17.02 -13.26 -10.78
CA LEU A 192 -17.22 -14.05 -9.56
C LEU A 192 -15.97 -14.69 -8.96
N PRO A 193 -15.00 -15.23 -9.73
CA PRO A 193 -13.78 -15.80 -9.16
C PRO A 193 -13.01 -14.84 -8.26
N VAL A 194 -13.03 -13.53 -8.56
CA VAL A 194 -12.36 -12.52 -7.73
C VAL A 194 -13.05 -12.39 -6.37
N LEU A 195 -14.38 -12.36 -6.35
CA LEU A 195 -15.16 -12.35 -5.11
C LEU A 195 -14.89 -13.62 -4.28
N THR A 196 -14.92 -14.79 -4.93
CA THR A 196 -14.67 -16.07 -4.27
C THR A 196 -13.27 -16.10 -3.64
N ALA A 197 -12.25 -15.61 -4.36
CA ALA A 197 -10.90 -15.52 -3.85
C ALA A 197 -10.80 -14.59 -2.63
N LEU A 198 -11.47 -13.42 -2.67
CA LEU A 198 -11.51 -12.49 -1.56
C LEU A 198 -12.19 -13.12 -0.31
N GLN A 199 -13.31 -13.79 -0.48
CA GLN A 199 -14.00 -14.51 0.59
C GLN A 199 -13.13 -15.63 1.19
N GLN A 200 -12.39 -16.37 0.35
CA GLN A 200 -11.45 -17.40 0.79
C GLN A 200 -10.29 -16.82 1.61
N LYS A 201 -9.76 -15.66 1.25
CA LYS A 201 -8.74 -14.94 2.03
C LYS A 201 -9.22 -14.71 3.48
N VAL A 202 -10.46 -14.28 3.66
CA VAL A 202 -11.05 -14.06 5.00
C VAL A 202 -11.28 -15.37 5.73
N ALA A 203 -11.81 -16.38 5.04
CA ALA A 203 -12.11 -17.68 5.65
C ALA A 203 -10.84 -18.40 6.13
N SER A 204 -9.74 -18.27 5.39
CA SER A 204 -8.46 -18.93 5.71
C SER A 204 -7.59 -18.15 6.70
N SER A 205 -7.79 -16.83 6.85
CA SER A 205 -6.96 -16.02 7.74
C SER A 205 -7.35 -16.20 9.21
N THR A 206 -6.48 -16.88 9.97
CA THR A 206 -6.67 -17.07 11.42
C THR A 206 -6.68 -15.76 12.17
N ASP A 207 -5.92 -14.75 11.72
CA ASP A 207 -5.87 -13.42 12.35
C ASP A 207 -7.18 -12.66 12.16
N LEU A 208 -7.78 -12.64 10.95
CA LEU A 208 -9.08 -12.02 10.70
C LEU A 208 -10.20 -12.76 11.44
N GLN A 209 -10.16 -14.10 11.44
CA GLN A 209 -11.12 -14.92 12.18
C GLN A 209 -11.13 -14.58 13.67
N ASN A 210 -9.97 -14.48 14.30
CA ASN A 210 -9.84 -14.19 15.73
C ASN A 210 -10.12 -12.72 16.06
N SER A 211 -9.68 -11.79 15.21
CA SER A 211 -9.80 -10.35 15.45
C SER A 211 -11.21 -9.82 15.22
N PHE A 212 -11.99 -10.43 14.31
CA PHE A 212 -13.28 -9.89 13.91
C PHE A 212 -14.40 -10.93 13.87
N ILE A 213 -14.26 -12.02 13.09
CA ILE A 213 -15.39 -12.92 12.82
C ILE A 213 -15.90 -13.58 14.11
N ARG A 214 -15.00 -14.13 14.93
CA ARG A 214 -15.36 -14.74 16.22
C ARG A 214 -15.86 -13.71 17.25
N GLN A 215 -15.66 -12.43 17.01
CA GLN A 215 -16.18 -11.34 17.83
C GLN A 215 -17.54 -10.81 17.35
N GLY A 216 -18.12 -11.45 16.31
CA GLY A 216 -19.45 -11.14 15.79
C GLY A 216 -19.48 -9.96 14.83
N TYR A 217 -18.37 -9.65 14.15
CA TYR A 217 -18.37 -8.67 13.08
C TYR A 217 -19.00 -9.25 11.81
N GLN A 218 -19.88 -8.47 11.18
CA GLN A 218 -20.41 -8.76 9.85
C GLN A 218 -19.39 -8.32 8.79
N VAL A 219 -19.18 -9.17 7.78
CA VAL A 219 -18.24 -8.88 6.68
C VAL A 219 -19.02 -8.30 5.51
N LEU A 220 -18.61 -7.13 5.06
CA LEU A 220 -19.03 -6.51 3.81
C LEU A 220 -17.90 -6.65 2.80
N CYS A 221 -18.14 -7.35 1.68
CA CYS A 221 -17.18 -7.51 0.59
C CYS A 221 -17.31 -6.34 -0.40
N GLY A 222 -16.18 -5.84 -0.89
CA GLY A 222 -16.14 -4.81 -1.93
C GLY A 222 -15.25 -5.19 -3.11
N LEU A 223 -15.68 -4.88 -4.31
CA LEU A 223 -14.86 -5.04 -5.50
C LEU A 223 -14.75 -3.68 -6.20
N PHE A 224 -13.53 -3.23 -6.41
CA PHE A 224 -13.21 -2.01 -7.15
C PHE A 224 -12.69 -2.40 -8.53
N SER A 225 -13.27 -1.86 -9.58
CA SER A 225 -12.90 -2.18 -10.95
C SER A 225 -12.83 -0.93 -11.82
N LYS A 226 -11.72 -0.77 -12.55
CA LYS A 226 -11.62 0.23 -13.62
C LYS A 226 -12.55 -0.10 -14.80
N SER A 227 -12.69 -1.38 -15.15
CA SER A 227 -13.37 -1.81 -16.38
C SER A 227 -14.76 -2.39 -16.12
N GLY A 228 -15.32 -2.15 -14.93
CA GLY A 228 -16.64 -2.62 -14.55
C GLY A 228 -16.68 -4.11 -14.20
N PHE A 229 -17.87 -4.67 -14.26
CA PHE A 229 -18.19 -6.01 -13.76
C PHE A 229 -18.92 -6.83 -14.83
N SER A 230 -18.76 -8.17 -14.79
CA SER A 230 -19.48 -9.08 -15.68
C SER A 230 -20.98 -9.10 -15.37
N ASP A 231 -21.81 -9.39 -16.37
CA ASP A 231 -23.26 -9.53 -16.18
C ASP A 231 -23.59 -10.59 -15.11
N ARG A 232 -22.78 -11.65 -15.03
CA ARG A 232 -22.91 -12.71 -14.03
C ARG A 232 -22.68 -12.19 -12.61
N LEU A 233 -21.67 -11.37 -12.39
CA LEU A 233 -21.38 -10.77 -11.08
C LEU A 233 -22.44 -9.72 -10.72
N LEU A 234 -22.90 -8.93 -11.70
CA LEU A 234 -23.99 -7.98 -11.53
C LEU A 234 -25.32 -8.67 -11.19
N ALA A 235 -25.63 -9.82 -11.80
CA ALA A 235 -26.80 -10.61 -11.45
C ALA A 235 -26.68 -11.17 -10.02
N PHE A 236 -25.54 -11.76 -9.67
CA PHE A 236 -25.26 -12.30 -8.35
C PHE A 236 -25.36 -11.23 -7.26
N SER A 237 -24.81 -10.03 -7.51
CA SER A 237 -24.85 -8.95 -6.53
C SER A 237 -26.28 -8.53 -6.17
N LYS A 238 -27.28 -8.78 -7.02
CA LYS A 238 -28.71 -8.50 -6.74
C LYS A 238 -29.31 -9.33 -5.60
N GLU A 239 -28.71 -10.43 -5.28
CA GLU A 239 -29.14 -11.38 -4.27
C GLU A 239 -28.26 -11.34 -3.00
N CYS A 240 -27.24 -10.42 -2.98
CA CYS A 240 -26.28 -10.31 -1.89
C CYS A 240 -26.29 -8.90 -1.29
N ASP A 241 -26.74 -8.77 -0.05
CA ASP A 241 -26.74 -7.48 0.67
C ASP A 241 -25.35 -7.08 1.20
N ASP A 242 -24.44 -8.04 1.30
CA ASP A 242 -23.07 -7.84 1.83
C ASP A 242 -22.02 -7.69 0.72
N LEU A 243 -22.41 -7.29 -0.50
CA LEU A 243 -21.53 -7.10 -1.64
C LEU A 243 -21.65 -5.69 -2.23
N LEU A 244 -20.54 -4.96 -2.22
CA LEU A 244 -20.40 -3.63 -2.79
C LEU A 244 -19.61 -3.69 -4.10
N LEU A 245 -20.16 -3.18 -5.19
CA LEU A 245 -19.50 -3.05 -6.48
C LEU A 245 -19.26 -1.57 -6.79
N ILE A 246 -17.99 -1.19 -6.95
CA ILE A 246 -17.57 0.19 -7.17
C ILE A 246 -16.79 0.26 -8.48
N ASN A 247 -17.30 1.05 -9.43
CA ASN A 247 -16.62 1.37 -10.67
C ASN A 247 -16.32 2.86 -10.69
N GLU A 248 -15.02 3.21 -10.79
CA GLU A 248 -14.54 4.58 -10.60
C GLU A 248 -15.02 5.12 -9.23
N ASP A 249 -15.79 6.19 -9.20
CA ASP A 249 -16.35 6.81 -7.98
C ASP A 249 -17.84 6.46 -7.77
N GLN A 250 -18.39 5.57 -8.58
CA GLN A 250 -19.81 5.21 -8.57
C GLN A 250 -20.04 3.85 -7.91
N ILE A 251 -20.95 3.84 -6.95
CA ILE A 251 -21.51 2.59 -6.44
C ILE A 251 -22.47 2.05 -7.51
N ILE A 252 -22.08 0.96 -8.13
CA ILE A 252 -22.93 0.26 -9.10
C ILE A 252 -24.04 -0.50 -8.35
N ARG A 253 -23.71 -0.91 -7.10
CA ARG A 253 -24.67 -1.49 -6.19
C ARG A 253 -24.22 -1.44 -4.74
N LEU A 254 -25.18 -1.11 -3.88
CA LEU A 254 -25.28 -1.35 -2.44
C LEU A 254 -26.11 -2.60 -2.20
#